data_3a513f4887dbebc8c2424821fc6b8b67
#
_entry.id   3a513f4887dbebc8c2424821fc6b8b67
#
_cell.length_a   1.000
_cell.length_b   1.000
_cell.length_c   1.000
_cell.angle_alpha   90.00
_cell.angle_beta   90.00
_cell.angle_gamma   90.00
#
_symmetry.space_group_name_H-M   'P 1'
#
loop_
_entity.id
_entity.type
_entity.pdbx_description
1 polymer ?
#
loop_
_entity_poly.entity_id
_entity_poly.type
_entity_poly.pdbx_seq_one_letter_code
_entity_poly.pdbx_strand_id
1 'polypeptide(L)'
;WTQSYERGVATAPIAKGHATTKRGTKTTFKPDGSIFINTKFNYDTLYKRLQELAFLNSGVRIKYHDERVNEGDEFYYERGIVEFVEHMNRASDAVHPDVILVEDSRDGVSFQIALQYSTEYTENVQSYVNNIHTIEGGTHVSGFRSALTRVLNNYGKKEGLFKDLAPTGDDFREGLTAVISVRVPHPQFEGQTKTKLGNGEVEGIISGAVGEGLQKYLEENPKNARLIVKKGMLACEAREAARKAKDLLRKRKDALSGGGLPG
;
A
#
# COMPACT_ATOMS: atom_id res chain seq x y z
N TRP A 1 -0.57 3.70 -38.59
CA TRP A 1 0.59 4.57 -38.63
C TRP A 1 1.80 3.87 -38.04
N THR A 2 3.01 4.07 -38.59
CA THR A 2 4.28 3.48 -38.12
C THR A 2 5.33 4.56 -38.05
N GLN A 3 6.12 4.54 -36.96
CA GLN A 3 7.24 5.42 -36.72
C GLN A 3 8.41 4.60 -36.17
N SER A 4 9.62 4.82 -36.67
CA SER A 4 10.84 4.15 -36.17
C SER A 4 11.83 5.17 -35.67
N TYR A 5 12.60 4.77 -34.66
CA TYR A 5 13.58 5.60 -33.98
C TYR A 5 14.89 4.84 -33.80
N GLU A 6 15.99 5.53 -33.88
CA GLU A 6 17.31 5.05 -33.47
C GLU A 6 17.93 6.06 -32.50
N ARG A 7 18.29 5.60 -31.31
CA ARG A 7 18.84 6.45 -30.22
C ARG A 7 17.98 7.68 -29.91
N GLY A 8 16.67 7.54 -29.97
CA GLY A 8 15.74 8.63 -29.71
C GLY A 8 15.48 9.59 -30.89
N VAL A 9 16.16 9.40 -32.02
CA VAL A 9 15.96 10.20 -33.22
C VAL A 9 15.08 9.44 -34.22
N ALA A 10 14.08 10.11 -34.78
CA ALA A 10 13.23 9.52 -35.82
C ALA A 10 14.04 9.20 -37.07
N THR A 11 14.01 7.96 -37.56
CA THR A 11 14.76 7.52 -38.75
C THR A 11 14.06 7.87 -40.05
N ALA A 12 12.75 8.13 -40.01
CA ALA A 12 11.95 8.55 -41.16
C ALA A 12 10.71 9.30 -40.66
N PRO A 13 9.99 10.07 -41.50
CA PRO A 13 8.68 10.62 -41.17
C PRO A 13 7.66 9.53 -40.85
N ILE A 14 6.63 9.87 -40.03
CA ILE A 14 5.55 8.96 -39.72
C ILE A 14 4.86 8.50 -41.00
N ALA A 15 4.70 7.18 -41.15
CA ALA A 15 4.08 6.56 -42.32
C ALA A 15 2.68 6.01 -42.03
N LYS A 16 1.77 6.18 -42.98
CA LYS A 16 0.44 5.58 -42.94
C LYS A 16 0.55 4.11 -43.38
N GLY A 17 0.13 3.19 -42.50
CA GLY A 17 0.03 1.76 -42.80
C GLY A 17 -1.28 1.40 -43.53
N HIS A 18 -1.55 0.11 -43.64
CA HIS A 18 -2.77 -0.42 -44.22
C HIS A 18 -4.01 -0.05 -43.40
N ALA A 19 -5.19 0.00 -44.04
CA ALA A 19 -6.46 0.13 -43.33
C ALA A 19 -6.66 -1.06 -42.37
N THR A 20 -7.12 -0.79 -41.16
CA THR A 20 -7.36 -1.82 -40.15
C THR A 20 -8.57 -1.47 -39.30
N THR A 21 -9.29 -2.48 -38.86
CA THR A 21 -10.39 -2.38 -37.88
C THR A 21 -9.87 -2.53 -36.45
N LYS A 22 -8.60 -2.98 -36.27
CA LYS A 22 -7.99 -3.14 -34.95
C LYS A 22 -7.60 -1.79 -34.38
N ARG A 23 -7.84 -1.62 -33.07
CA ARG A 23 -7.40 -0.46 -32.28
C ARG A 23 -6.31 -0.89 -31.32
N GLY A 24 -5.32 -0.07 -31.16
CA GLY A 24 -4.22 -0.31 -30.22
C GLY A 24 -2.89 0.25 -30.71
N THR A 25 -1.89 0.11 -29.84
CA THR A 25 -0.53 0.51 -30.12
C THR A 25 0.40 -0.70 -29.93
N LYS A 26 1.31 -0.92 -30.88
CA LYS A 26 2.39 -1.89 -30.73
C LYS A 26 3.71 -1.12 -30.63
N THR A 27 4.39 -1.27 -29.50
CA THR A 27 5.74 -0.71 -29.29
C THR A 27 6.76 -1.86 -29.26
N THR A 28 7.80 -1.73 -30.04
CA THR A 28 8.94 -2.67 -30.03
C THR A 28 10.22 -1.86 -29.79
N PHE A 29 11.05 -2.30 -28.86
CA PHE A 29 12.30 -1.60 -28.57
C PHE A 29 13.41 -2.59 -28.20
N LYS A 30 14.65 -2.15 -28.43
CA LYS A 30 15.87 -2.85 -28.01
C LYS A 30 16.72 -1.88 -27.19
N PRO A 31 17.07 -2.20 -25.94
CA PRO A 31 17.96 -1.35 -25.15
C PRO A 31 19.33 -1.20 -25.83
N ASP A 32 19.87 0.02 -25.82
CA ASP A 32 21.21 0.30 -26.38
C ASP A 32 22.29 -0.13 -25.39
N GLY A 33 23.10 -1.11 -25.76
CA GLY A 33 24.20 -1.63 -24.93
C GLY A 33 25.35 -0.60 -24.70
N SER A 34 25.37 0.51 -25.43
CA SER A 34 26.30 1.61 -25.14
C SER A 34 25.85 2.51 -24.00
N ILE A 35 24.56 2.48 -23.66
CA ILE A 35 23.93 3.28 -22.59
C ILE A 35 23.67 2.40 -21.37
N PHE A 36 23.14 1.19 -21.57
CA PHE A 36 22.76 0.27 -20.52
C PHE A 36 23.79 -0.85 -20.35
N ILE A 37 24.37 -0.98 -19.17
CA ILE A 37 25.35 -2.02 -18.84
C ILE A 37 24.70 -3.43 -18.96
N ASN A 38 23.42 -3.56 -18.57
CA ASN A 38 22.66 -4.78 -18.69
C ASN A 38 21.41 -4.56 -19.54
N THR A 39 21.36 -5.23 -20.69
CA THR A 39 20.23 -5.16 -21.63
C THR A 39 19.30 -6.40 -21.54
N LYS A 40 19.58 -7.33 -20.61
CA LYS A 40 18.73 -8.50 -20.38
C LYS A 40 17.65 -8.18 -19.37
N PHE A 41 16.39 -8.36 -19.76
CA PHE A 41 15.26 -8.24 -18.84
C PHE A 41 15.21 -9.43 -17.90
N ASN A 42 14.91 -9.14 -16.61
CA ASN A 42 14.67 -10.15 -15.59
C ASN A 42 13.19 -10.53 -15.59
N TYR A 43 12.90 -11.85 -15.70
CA TYR A 43 11.54 -12.37 -15.75
C TYR A 43 10.74 -12.00 -14.52
N ASP A 44 11.25 -12.30 -13.31
CA ASP A 44 10.53 -12.11 -12.05
C ASP A 44 10.22 -10.63 -11.76
N THR A 45 11.15 -9.73 -12.14
CA THR A 45 10.96 -8.28 -11.97
C THR A 45 9.81 -7.78 -12.82
N LEU A 46 9.75 -8.20 -14.08
CA LEU A 46 8.66 -7.83 -14.99
C LEU A 46 7.34 -8.50 -14.56
N TYR A 47 7.39 -9.78 -14.22
CA TYR A 47 6.24 -10.53 -13.73
C TYR A 47 5.55 -9.81 -12.56
N LYS A 48 6.29 -9.52 -11.49
CA LYS A 48 5.78 -8.83 -10.31
C LYS A 48 5.18 -7.48 -10.67
N ARG A 49 5.89 -6.70 -11.51
CA ARG A 49 5.43 -5.36 -11.88
C ARG A 49 4.17 -5.38 -12.74
N LEU A 50 4.05 -6.32 -13.68
CA LEU A 50 2.87 -6.48 -14.52
C LEU A 50 1.67 -6.98 -13.72
N GLN A 51 1.91 -7.88 -12.76
CA GLN A 51 0.90 -8.34 -11.81
C GLN A 51 0.37 -7.18 -10.94
N GLU A 52 1.25 -6.36 -10.36
CA GLU A 52 0.86 -5.15 -9.62
C GLU A 52 0.01 -4.20 -10.48
N LEU A 53 0.42 -3.95 -11.72
CA LEU A 53 -0.33 -3.09 -12.63
C LEU A 53 -1.72 -3.65 -12.94
N ALA A 54 -1.87 -4.96 -13.05
CA ALA A 54 -3.17 -5.59 -13.24
C ALA A 54 -4.06 -5.45 -12.00
N PHE A 55 -3.53 -5.59 -10.79
CA PHE A 55 -4.25 -5.33 -9.54
C PHE A 55 -4.70 -3.86 -9.41
N LEU A 56 -3.83 -2.92 -9.79
CA LEU A 56 -4.11 -1.48 -9.70
C LEU A 56 -5.10 -0.97 -10.76
N ASN A 57 -5.37 -1.76 -11.79
CA ASN A 57 -6.26 -1.41 -12.89
C ASN A 57 -7.29 -2.52 -13.13
N SER A 58 -8.30 -2.55 -12.26
CA SER A 58 -9.40 -3.53 -12.32
C SER A 58 -9.94 -3.71 -13.75
N GLY A 59 -10.11 -4.97 -14.15
CA GLY A 59 -10.64 -5.33 -15.47
C GLY A 59 -9.64 -5.23 -16.64
N VAL A 60 -8.41 -4.78 -16.38
CA VAL A 60 -7.35 -4.78 -17.41
C VAL A 60 -6.68 -6.16 -17.45
N ARG A 61 -6.62 -6.72 -18.67
CA ARG A 61 -5.98 -8.00 -18.94
C ARG A 61 -4.56 -7.77 -19.47
N ILE A 62 -3.56 -8.29 -18.77
CA ILE A 62 -2.14 -8.20 -19.16
C ILE A 62 -1.64 -9.60 -19.46
N LYS A 63 -1.13 -9.80 -20.69
CA LYS A 63 -0.45 -11.03 -21.10
C LYS A 63 1.04 -10.77 -21.14
N TYR A 64 1.79 -11.61 -20.45
CA TYR A 64 3.23 -11.58 -20.41
C TYR A 64 3.80 -12.88 -20.96
N HIS A 65 4.79 -12.79 -21.84
CA HIS A 65 5.45 -13.97 -22.41
C HIS A 65 6.93 -13.68 -22.64
N ASP A 66 7.79 -14.56 -22.13
CA ASP A 66 9.23 -14.55 -22.37
C ASP A 66 9.61 -15.64 -23.36
N GLU A 67 9.89 -15.23 -24.61
CA GLU A 67 10.24 -16.16 -25.69
C GLU A 67 11.56 -16.90 -25.45
N ARG A 68 12.44 -16.40 -24.56
CA ARG A 68 13.76 -17.02 -24.27
C ARG A 68 13.63 -18.35 -23.53
N VAL A 69 12.62 -18.44 -22.67
CA VAL A 69 12.35 -19.63 -21.85
C VAL A 69 11.01 -20.26 -22.19
N ASN A 70 10.27 -19.68 -23.13
CA ASN A 70 8.92 -20.05 -23.53
C ASN A 70 7.95 -20.16 -22.33
N GLU A 71 8.07 -19.22 -21.40
CA GLU A 71 7.20 -19.11 -20.23
C GLU A 71 6.36 -17.83 -20.30
N GLY A 72 5.17 -17.88 -19.75
CA GLY A 72 4.29 -16.72 -19.74
C GLY A 72 3.08 -16.88 -18.84
N ASP A 73 2.46 -15.76 -18.52
CA ASP A 73 1.29 -15.68 -17.68
C ASP A 73 0.29 -14.64 -18.18
N GLU A 74 -0.94 -14.76 -17.67
CA GLU A 74 -2.01 -13.79 -17.91
C GLU A 74 -2.53 -13.27 -16.57
N PHE A 75 -2.49 -11.96 -16.37
CA PHE A 75 -3.00 -11.28 -15.18
C PHE A 75 -4.33 -10.61 -15.49
N TYR A 76 -5.35 -10.94 -14.72
CA TYR A 76 -6.67 -10.32 -14.80
C TYR A 76 -7.33 -10.37 -13.42
N TYR A 77 -7.64 -9.21 -12.87
CA TYR A 77 -8.23 -9.08 -11.53
C TYR A 77 -9.48 -8.19 -11.63
N GLU A 78 -10.64 -8.79 -11.45
CA GLU A 78 -11.92 -8.10 -11.58
C GLU A 78 -12.18 -7.14 -10.42
N ARG A 79 -11.78 -7.54 -9.19
CA ARG A 79 -11.92 -6.73 -7.97
C ARG A 79 -10.68 -5.89 -7.66
N GLY A 80 -9.68 -5.87 -8.54
CA GLY A 80 -8.52 -4.99 -8.46
C GLY A 80 -7.75 -5.07 -7.14
N ILE A 81 -7.66 -3.95 -6.41
CA ILE A 81 -6.86 -3.87 -5.17
C ILE A 81 -7.42 -4.71 -4.01
N VAL A 82 -8.69 -5.12 -4.05
CA VAL A 82 -9.24 -6.09 -3.08
C VAL A 82 -8.54 -7.43 -3.22
N GLU A 83 -8.41 -7.93 -4.45
CA GLU A 83 -7.66 -9.16 -4.74
C GLU A 83 -6.16 -8.99 -4.47
N PHE A 84 -5.64 -7.77 -4.58
CA PHE A 84 -4.25 -7.51 -4.20
C PHE A 84 -4.02 -7.71 -2.69
N VAL A 85 -4.90 -7.19 -1.83
CA VAL A 85 -4.83 -7.42 -0.38
C VAL A 85 -4.98 -8.91 -0.05
N GLU A 86 -5.94 -9.60 -0.67
CA GLU A 86 -6.10 -11.06 -0.53
C GLU A 86 -4.83 -11.83 -0.95
N HIS A 87 -4.21 -11.41 -2.06
CA HIS A 87 -2.95 -11.99 -2.53
C HIS A 87 -1.80 -11.76 -1.55
N MET A 88 -1.70 -10.57 -0.94
CA MET A 88 -0.68 -10.27 0.07
C MET A 88 -0.88 -11.11 1.34
N ASN A 89 -2.14 -11.39 1.72
CA ASN A 89 -2.50 -12.13 2.93
C ASN A 89 -2.64 -13.65 2.71
N ARG A 90 -2.39 -14.16 1.51
CA ARG A 90 -2.61 -15.59 1.16
C ARG A 90 -1.92 -16.61 2.06
N ALA A 91 -0.84 -16.20 2.75
CA ALA A 91 -0.07 -17.06 3.66
C ALA A 91 -0.32 -16.71 5.14
N SER A 92 -1.26 -15.80 5.44
CA SER A 92 -1.56 -15.31 6.79
C SER A 92 -3.02 -15.57 7.14
N ASP A 93 -3.28 -15.83 8.42
CA ASP A 93 -4.66 -15.99 8.91
C ASP A 93 -5.33 -14.62 9.07
N ALA A 94 -6.44 -14.41 8.39
CA ALA A 94 -7.20 -13.17 8.49
C ALA A 94 -7.97 -13.08 9.82
N VAL A 95 -7.95 -11.89 10.44
CA VAL A 95 -8.72 -11.59 11.66
C VAL A 95 -10.21 -11.45 11.36
N HIS A 96 -10.54 -11.02 10.15
CA HIS A 96 -11.91 -10.91 9.64
C HIS A 96 -11.97 -11.30 8.16
N PRO A 97 -13.09 -11.88 7.68
CA PRO A 97 -13.14 -12.52 6.36
C PRO A 97 -13.05 -11.52 5.21
N ASP A 98 -13.67 -10.36 5.34
CA ASP A 98 -13.84 -9.42 4.25
C ASP A 98 -12.68 -8.43 4.16
N VAL A 99 -12.23 -8.11 2.94
CA VAL A 99 -11.37 -6.95 2.69
C VAL A 99 -12.24 -5.69 2.71
N ILE A 100 -11.86 -4.72 3.53
CA ILE A 100 -12.56 -3.42 3.62
C ILE A 100 -12.10 -2.57 2.45
N LEU A 101 -13.05 -2.08 1.64
CA LEU A 101 -12.79 -1.19 0.51
C LEU A 101 -13.39 0.19 0.77
N VAL A 102 -12.60 1.23 0.62
CA VAL A 102 -13.03 2.63 0.59
C VAL A 102 -12.61 3.22 -0.74
N GLU A 103 -13.59 3.66 -1.53
CA GLU A 103 -13.33 4.29 -2.83
C GLU A 103 -14.23 5.51 -3.01
N ASP A 104 -13.65 6.57 -3.56
CA ASP A 104 -14.38 7.82 -3.85
C ASP A 104 -13.55 8.70 -4.80
N SER A 105 -14.14 9.82 -5.19
CA SER A 105 -13.47 10.87 -5.95
C SER A 105 -13.87 12.23 -5.40
N ARG A 106 -12.89 13.00 -4.91
CA ARG A 106 -13.09 14.33 -4.27
C ARG A 106 -12.07 15.31 -4.83
N ASP A 107 -12.51 16.49 -5.18
CA ASP A 107 -11.67 17.59 -5.65
C ASP A 107 -10.69 17.19 -6.79
N GLY A 108 -11.15 16.32 -7.69
CA GLY A 108 -10.34 15.81 -8.79
C GLY A 108 -9.35 14.69 -8.43
N VAL A 109 -9.24 14.33 -7.15
CA VAL A 109 -8.45 13.20 -6.68
C VAL A 109 -9.36 11.97 -6.56
N SER A 110 -9.10 10.91 -7.33
CA SER A 110 -9.77 9.63 -7.17
C SER A 110 -8.87 8.65 -6.42
N PHE A 111 -9.48 7.82 -5.57
CA PHE A 111 -8.72 6.88 -4.75
C PHE A 111 -9.49 5.60 -4.50
N GLN A 112 -8.72 4.54 -4.31
CA GLN A 112 -9.18 3.24 -3.83
C GLN A 112 -8.23 2.80 -2.71
N ILE A 113 -8.78 2.38 -1.58
CA ILE A 113 -8.04 1.94 -0.41
C ILE A 113 -8.67 0.63 0.05
N ALA A 114 -7.90 -0.44 -0.01
CA ALA A 114 -8.32 -1.75 0.47
C ALA A 114 -7.47 -2.14 1.68
N LEU A 115 -8.09 -2.69 2.73
CA LEU A 115 -7.37 -3.12 3.93
C LEU A 115 -7.99 -4.35 4.57
N GLN A 116 -7.16 -5.15 5.22
CA GLN A 116 -7.55 -6.31 6.02
C GLN A 116 -6.55 -6.52 7.16
N TYR A 117 -7.03 -7.00 8.30
CA TYR A 117 -6.18 -7.39 9.40
C TYR A 117 -5.91 -8.89 9.41
N SER A 118 -4.67 -9.25 9.72
CA SER A 118 -4.22 -10.62 9.91
C SER A 118 -3.68 -10.84 11.32
N THR A 119 -3.38 -12.10 11.64
CA THR A 119 -2.76 -12.48 12.92
C THR A 119 -1.29 -12.07 13.02
N GLU A 120 -0.70 -11.61 11.94
CA GLU A 120 0.69 -11.15 11.89
C GLU A 120 0.97 -9.95 12.80
N TYR A 121 2.26 -9.67 13.03
CA TYR A 121 2.73 -8.59 13.91
C TYR A 121 3.32 -7.41 13.16
N THR A 122 3.41 -7.49 11.84
CA THR A 122 4.01 -6.46 10.99
C THR A 122 2.96 -5.70 10.19
N GLU A 123 3.23 -4.42 9.92
CA GLU A 123 2.48 -3.61 8.96
C GLU A 123 2.94 -3.94 7.54
N ASN A 124 2.02 -4.18 6.62
CA ASN A 124 2.27 -4.38 5.20
C ASN A 124 1.42 -3.44 4.36
N VAL A 125 1.88 -2.22 4.17
CA VAL A 125 1.17 -1.17 3.41
C VAL A 125 1.88 -0.89 2.11
N GLN A 126 1.16 -1.09 0.99
CA GLN A 126 1.61 -0.73 -0.35
C GLN A 126 0.87 0.52 -0.81
N SER A 127 1.59 1.54 -1.27
CA SER A 127 0.98 2.81 -1.68
C SER A 127 1.41 3.22 -3.09
N TYR A 128 0.45 3.74 -3.84
CA TYR A 128 0.62 4.08 -5.26
C TYR A 128 -0.01 5.42 -5.59
N VAL A 129 0.68 6.20 -6.41
CA VAL A 129 0.18 7.46 -6.99
C VAL A 129 0.28 7.35 -8.51
N ASN A 130 -0.86 7.41 -9.22
CA ASN A 130 -0.90 7.23 -10.68
C ASN A 130 -0.18 5.94 -11.13
N ASN A 131 -0.41 4.85 -10.44
CA ASN A 131 0.25 3.54 -10.60
C ASN A 131 1.77 3.53 -10.29
N ILE A 132 2.35 4.62 -9.78
CA ILE A 132 3.76 4.66 -9.36
C ILE A 132 3.83 4.24 -7.89
N HIS A 133 4.67 3.25 -7.57
CA HIS A 133 4.87 2.78 -6.21
C HIS A 133 5.61 3.84 -5.37
N THR A 134 4.95 4.37 -4.35
CA THR A 134 5.52 5.37 -3.43
C THR A 134 6.05 4.68 -2.18
N ILE A 135 7.25 4.11 -2.28
CA ILE A 135 7.86 3.28 -1.22
C ILE A 135 8.09 4.03 0.10
N GLU A 136 8.25 5.34 0.04
CA GLU A 136 8.38 6.22 1.21
C GLU A 136 7.04 6.84 1.63
N GLY A 137 5.95 6.45 0.98
CA GLY A 137 4.60 6.93 1.27
C GLY A 137 4.36 8.37 0.81
N GLY A 138 3.95 9.22 1.73
CA GLY A 138 3.60 10.61 1.48
C GLY A 138 2.25 10.99 2.10
N THR A 139 1.70 12.11 1.69
CA THR A 139 0.48 12.71 2.27
C THR A 139 -0.74 11.77 2.23
N HIS A 140 -0.90 10.96 1.19
CA HIS A 140 -1.98 9.97 1.09
C HIS A 140 -1.87 8.87 2.17
N VAL A 141 -0.64 8.42 2.49
CA VAL A 141 -0.40 7.43 3.56
C VAL A 141 -0.59 8.07 4.93
N SER A 142 -0.13 9.32 5.11
CA SER A 142 -0.33 10.07 6.35
C SER A 142 -1.81 10.27 6.65
N GLY A 143 -2.60 10.69 5.65
CA GLY A 143 -4.05 10.84 5.76
C GLY A 143 -4.75 9.54 6.13
N PHE A 144 -4.38 8.43 5.49
CA PHE A 144 -4.89 7.10 5.82
C PHE A 144 -4.58 6.69 7.26
N ARG A 145 -3.32 6.79 7.70
CA ARG A 145 -2.90 6.40 9.06
C ARG A 145 -3.56 7.24 10.15
N SER A 146 -3.71 8.54 9.91
CA SER A 146 -4.40 9.46 10.81
C SER A 146 -5.87 9.10 10.98
N ALA A 147 -6.58 8.85 9.87
CA ALA A 147 -7.97 8.46 9.88
C ALA A 147 -8.18 7.10 10.54
N LEU A 148 -7.38 6.10 10.18
CA LEU A 148 -7.42 4.75 10.76
C LEU A 148 -7.34 4.81 12.29
N THR A 149 -6.32 5.50 12.81
CA THR A 149 -6.09 5.63 14.25
C THR A 149 -7.26 6.33 14.94
N ARG A 150 -7.73 7.42 14.38
CA ARG A 150 -8.83 8.23 14.91
C ARG A 150 -10.14 7.44 14.97
N VAL A 151 -10.49 6.76 13.87
CA VAL A 151 -11.76 6.03 13.77
C VAL A 151 -11.78 4.82 14.70
N LEU A 152 -10.70 4.02 14.73
CA LEU A 152 -10.62 2.85 15.61
C LEU A 152 -10.63 3.24 17.09
N ASN A 153 -9.94 4.33 17.47
CA ASN A 153 -10.01 4.85 18.84
C ASN A 153 -11.40 5.35 19.21
N ASN A 154 -12.07 6.08 18.30
CA ASN A 154 -13.43 6.57 18.55
C ASN A 154 -14.42 5.41 18.71
N TYR A 155 -14.34 4.41 17.84
CA TYR A 155 -15.17 3.21 17.93
C TYR A 155 -14.93 2.46 19.24
N GLY A 156 -13.67 2.19 19.58
CA GLY A 156 -13.33 1.48 20.82
C GLY A 156 -13.77 2.21 22.08
N LYS A 157 -13.70 3.55 22.10
CA LYS A 157 -14.23 4.37 23.21
C LYS A 157 -15.76 4.31 23.28
N LYS A 158 -16.45 4.47 22.15
CA LYS A 158 -17.92 4.41 22.04
C LYS A 158 -18.47 3.08 22.54
N GLU A 159 -17.82 1.98 22.18
CA GLU A 159 -18.21 0.62 22.54
C GLU A 159 -17.68 0.18 23.93
N GLY A 160 -16.99 1.05 24.66
CA GLY A 160 -16.44 0.73 25.98
C GLY A 160 -15.40 -0.39 25.97
N LEU A 161 -14.67 -0.56 24.86
CA LEU A 161 -13.68 -1.62 24.70
C LEU A 161 -12.35 -1.30 25.42
N PHE A 162 -12.07 -0.03 25.68
CA PHE A 162 -10.87 0.42 26.37
C PHE A 162 -11.14 0.54 27.89
N LYS A 163 -10.21 0.03 28.70
CA LYS A 163 -10.20 0.20 30.15
C LYS A 163 -9.33 1.43 30.51
N ASP A 164 -8.06 1.17 30.85
CA ASP A 164 -7.12 2.19 31.32
C ASP A 164 -6.15 2.67 30.23
N LEU A 165 -6.05 1.94 29.11
CA LEU A 165 -5.11 2.18 28.01
C LEU A 165 -5.86 2.30 26.70
N ALA A 166 -5.49 3.31 25.92
CA ALA A 166 -5.94 3.47 24.53
C ALA A 166 -4.80 3.12 23.58
N PRO A 167 -5.05 2.29 22.53
CA PRO A 167 -4.05 1.98 21.52
C PRO A 167 -3.56 3.22 20.78
N THR A 168 -2.29 3.22 20.42
CA THR A 168 -1.65 4.21 19.55
C THR A 168 -1.82 3.83 18.08
N GLY A 169 -1.40 4.73 17.18
CA GLY A 169 -1.39 4.42 15.75
C GLY A 169 -0.53 3.20 15.41
N ASP A 170 0.60 3.03 16.09
CA ASP A 170 1.48 1.87 15.89
C ASP A 170 0.80 0.56 16.29
N ASP A 171 0.07 0.57 17.42
CA ASP A 171 -0.67 -0.61 17.89
C ASP A 171 -1.77 -1.02 16.88
N PHE A 172 -2.45 -0.04 16.26
CA PHE A 172 -3.46 -0.31 15.21
C PHE A 172 -2.88 -0.68 13.84
N ARG A 173 -1.57 -0.52 13.63
CA ARG A 173 -0.92 -0.96 12.38
C ARG A 173 -0.34 -2.37 12.49
N GLU A 174 -0.30 -2.96 13.67
CA GLU A 174 0.14 -4.33 13.86
C GLU A 174 -0.84 -5.32 13.19
N GLY A 175 -0.33 -6.11 12.25
CA GLY A 175 -1.12 -7.04 11.45
C GLY A 175 -1.97 -6.41 10.35
N LEU A 176 -1.80 -5.11 10.10
CA LEU A 176 -2.49 -4.41 9.02
C LEU A 176 -1.84 -4.71 7.66
N THR A 177 -2.63 -5.19 6.72
CA THR A 177 -2.31 -5.21 5.29
C THR A 177 -3.21 -4.21 4.57
N ALA A 178 -2.62 -3.29 3.80
CA ALA A 178 -3.39 -2.31 3.04
C ALA A 178 -2.75 -1.97 1.69
N VAL A 179 -3.59 -1.68 0.71
CA VAL A 179 -3.20 -1.10 -0.58
C VAL A 179 -3.90 0.24 -0.73
N ILE A 180 -3.12 1.29 -0.95
CA ILE A 180 -3.58 2.67 -1.13
C ILE A 180 -3.24 3.09 -2.55
N SER A 181 -4.23 3.27 -3.40
CA SER A 181 -4.07 3.72 -4.79
C SER A 181 -4.78 5.05 -4.97
N VAL A 182 -4.03 6.10 -5.30
CA VAL A 182 -4.57 7.43 -5.58
C VAL A 182 -4.24 7.87 -6.99
N ARG A 183 -5.16 8.58 -7.63
CA ARG A 183 -4.96 9.25 -8.92
C ARG A 183 -5.08 10.74 -8.70
N VAL A 184 -3.97 11.43 -8.92
CA VAL A 184 -3.83 12.87 -8.70
C VAL A 184 -3.52 13.53 -10.04
N PRO A 185 -4.29 14.55 -10.49
CA PRO A 185 -4.07 15.19 -11.79
C PRO A 185 -2.67 15.83 -11.92
N HIS A 186 -2.21 16.48 -10.85
CA HIS A 186 -0.92 17.19 -10.80
C HIS A 186 -0.10 16.72 -9.59
N PRO A 187 0.48 15.50 -9.62
CA PRO A 187 1.20 14.97 -8.48
C PRO A 187 2.54 15.69 -8.28
N GLN A 188 2.79 16.10 -7.04
CA GLN A 188 4.06 16.68 -6.61
C GLN A 188 4.79 15.62 -5.79
N PHE A 189 5.94 15.18 -6.27
CA PHE A 189 6.77 14.20 -5.59
C PHE A 189 8.00 14.85 -4.97
N GLU A 190 8.43 14.33 -3.82
CA GLU A 190 9.73 14.65 -3.26
C GLU A 190 10.82 13.92 -4.06
N GLY A 191 11.40 14.60 -5.03
CA GLY A 191 12.49 14.08 -5.86
C GLY A 191 12.08 13.33 -7.13
N GLN A 192 13.07 13.10 -8.00
CA GLN A 192 12.91 12.51 -9.34
C GLN A 192 12.50 11.02 -9.28
N THR A 193 12.84 10.31 -8.22
CA THR A 193 12.50 8.88 -8.04
C THR A 193 11.02 8.64 -7.73
N LYS A 194 10.27 9.72 -7.44
CA LYS A 194 8.82 9.69 -7.19
C LYS A 194 8.41 8.73 -6.05
N THR A 195 9.28 8.58 -5.06
CA THR A 195 9.07 7.64 -3.96
C THR A 195 8.11 8.15 -2.89
N LYS A 196 7.87 9.49 -2.83
CA LYS A 196 7.05 10.12 -1.81
C LYS A 196 6.17 11.22 -2.40
N LEU A 197 4.87 11.20 -2.10
CA LEU A 197 3.92 12.25 -2.51
C LEU A 197 3.95 13.43 -1.54
N GLY A 198 4.04 14.66 -2.07
CA GLY A 198 4.10 15.90 -1.31
C GLY A 198 2.82 16.77 -1.32
N ASN A 199 1.81 16.43 -2.11
CA ASN A 199 0.56 17.20 -2.23
C ASN A 199 -0.18 17.32 -0.89
N GLY A 200 -0.17 18.49 -0.24
CA GLY A 200 -0.76 18.70 1.09
C GLY A 200 -2.28 18.46 1.13
N GLU A 201 -3.00 18.85 0.08
CA GLU A 201 -4.45 18.68 -0.03
C GLU A 201 -4.90 17.22 -0.01
N VAL A 202 -4.07 16.30 -0.51
CA VAL A 202 -4.39 14.87 -0.57
C VAL A 202 -4.52 14.26 0.83
N GLU A 203 -3.77 14.74 1.81
CA GLU A 203 -3.84 14.24 3.19
C GLU A 203 -5.25 14.45 3.79
N GLY A 204 -5.79 15.65 3.63
CA GLY A 204 -7.14 15.98 4.12
C GLY A 204 -8.23 15.19 3.42
N ILE A 205 -8.14 15.07 2.08
CA ILE A 205 -9.08 14.30 1.25
C ILE A 205 -9.12 12.83 1.69
N ILE A 206 -7.97 12.19 1.79
CA ILE A 206 -7.88 10.78 2.18
C ILE A 206 -8.32 10.58 3.63
N SER A 207 -7.89 11.47 4.56
CA SER A 207 -8.28 11.38 5.96
C SER A 207 -9.80 11.52 6.16
N GLY A 208 -10.45 12.39 5.40
CA GLY A 208 -11.91 12.55 5.41
C GLY A 208 -12.62 11.29 4.90
N ALA A 209 -12.26 10.85 3.70
CA ALA A 209 -12.90 9.72 3.05
C ALA A 209 -12.71 8.38 3.79
N VAL A 210 -11.49 8.09 4.24
CA VAL A 210 -11.21 6.91 5.06
C VAL A 210 -11.96 7.00 6.39
N GLY A 211 -12.02 8.21 6.97
CA GLY A 211 -12.78 8.45 8.19
C GLY A 211 -14.24 8.04 8.06
N GLU A 212 -14.92 8.51 7.02
CA GLU A 212 -16.32 8.20 6.73
C GLU A 212 -16.54 6.73 6.35
N GLY A 213 -15.75 6.22 5.39
CA GLY A 213 -15.89 4.86 4.89
C GLY A 213 -15.61 3.80 5.94
N LEU A 214 -14.54 3.97 6.72
CA LEU A 214 -14.20 3.03 7.79
C LEU A 214 -15.21 3.10 8.94
N GLN A 215 -15.66 4.29 9.34
CA GLN A 215 -16.69 4.42 10.37
C GLN A 215 -17.97 3.69 9.97
N LYS A 216 -18.43 3.90 8.74
CA LYS A 216 -19.59 3.20 8.19
C LYS A 216 -19.41 1.68 8.25
N TYR A 217 -18.25 1.17 7.78
CA TYR A 217 -17.99 -0.27 7.83
C TYR A 217 -18.04 -0.84 9.24
N LEU A 218 -17.42 -0.15 10.22
CA LEU A 218 -17.41 -0.60 11.62
C LEU A 218 -18.81 -0.65 12.24
N GLU A 219 -19.67 0.32 11.91
CA GLU A 219 -21.06 0.38 12.38
C GLU A 219 -21.92 -0.72 11.74
N GLU A 220 -21.70 -1.02 10.46
CA GLU A 220 -22.41 -2.08 9.74
C GLU A 220 -21.90 -3.49 10.10
N ASN A 221 -20.65 -3.63 10.56
CA ASN A 221 -19.98 -4.90 10.85
C ASN A 221 -19.43 -4.98 12.29
N PRO A 222 -20.28 -4.91 13.34
CA PRO A 222 -19.81 -4.78 14.72
C PRO A 222 -18.98 -5.97 15.22
N LYS A 223 -19.17 -7.16 14.67
CA LYS A 223 -18.34 -8.34 14.99
C LYS A 223 -16.90 -8.15 14.51
N ASN A 224 -16.72 -7.78 13.24
CA ASN A 224 -15.42 -7.53 12.64
C ASN A 224 -14.73 -6.33 13.30
N ALA A 225 -15.50 -5.26 13.58
CA ALA A 225 -15.02 -4.07 14.26
C ALA A 225 -14.40 -4.39 15.63
N ARG A 226 -15.06 -5.22 16.43
CA ARG A 226 -14.54 -5.67 17.74
C ARG A 226 -13.27 -6.50 17.59
N LEU A 227 -13.17 -7.36 16.58
CA LEU A 227 -11.95 -8.14 16.33
C LEU A 227 -10.77 -7.24 15.95
N ILE A 228 -11.00 -6.26 15.07
CA ILE A 228 -9.98 -5.27 14.64
C ILE A 228 -9.49 -4.46 15.84
N VAL A 229 -10.41 -3.87 16.62
CA VAL A 229 -10.04 -3.08 17.80
C VAL A 229 -9.34 -3.94 18.86
N LYS A 230 -9.78 -5.18 19.08
CA LYS A 230 -9.14 -6.13 19.99
C LYS A 230 -7.71 -6.46 19.57
N LYS A 231 -7.43 -6.58 18.26
CA LYS A 231 -6.05 -6.77 17.76
C LYS A 231 -5.15 -5.60 18.18
N GLY A 232 -5.59 -4.34 17.98
CA GLY A 232 -4.85 -3.15 18.43
C GLY A 232 -4.70 -3.08 19.96
N MET A 233 -5.71 -3.53 20.73
CA MET A 233 -5.59 -3.60 22.19
C MET A 233 -4.54 -4.59 22.65
N LEU A 234 -4.47 -5.77 22.03
CA LEU A 234 -3.46 -6.80 22.35
C LEU A 234 -2.05 -6.27 22.06
N ALA A 235 -1.85 -5.55 20.94
CA ALA A 235 -0.58 -4.90 20.62
C ALA A 235 -0.22 -3.84 21.69
N CYS A 236 -1.18 -3.01 22.09
CA CYS A 236 -1.01 -2.01 23.16
C CYS A 236 -0.61 -2.65 24.48
N GLU A 237 -1.29 -3.71 24.90
CA GLU A 237 -1.00 -4.44 26.14
C GLU A 237 0.42 -5.04 26.10
N ALA A 238 0.81 -5.66 24.99
CA ALA A 238 2.14 -6.23 24.78
C ALA A 238 3.23 -5.15 24.86
N ARG A 239 3.03 -4.00 24.20
CA ARG A 239 3.95 -2.86 24.25
C ARG A 239 4.10 -2.30 25.66
N GLU A 240 3.01 -2.14 26.40
CA GLU A 240 3.05 -1.64 27.78
C GLU A 240 3.69 -2.65 28.74
N ALA A 241 3.47 -3.94 28.59
CA ALA A 241 4.14 -4.98 29.34
C ALA A 241 5.66 -4.96 29.10
N ALA A 242 6.08 -4.85 27.85
CA ALA A 242 7.49 -4.73 27.48
C ALA A 242 8.14 -3.47 28.07
N ARG A 243 7.44 -2.32 28.05
CA ARG A 243 7.91 -1.07 28.67
C ARG A 243 8.11 -1.24 30.17
N LYS A 244 7.13 -1.78 30.90
CA LYS A 244 7.22 -2.03 32.34
C LYS A 244 8.38 -2.96 32.70
N ALA A 245 8.57 -4.05 31.94
CA ALA A 245 9.69 -4.97 32.15
C ALA A 245 11.06 -4.27 31.96
N LYS A 246 11.18 -3.44 30.92
CA LYS A 246 12.39 -2.65 30.65
C LYS A 246 12.70 -1.63 31.75
N ASP A 247 11.68 -0.96 32.26
CA ASP A 247 11.82 0.01 33.36
C ASP A 247 12.23 -0.67 34.67
N LEU A 248 11.68 -1.85 34.97
CA LEU A 248 12.11 -2.65 36.14
C LEU A 248 13.59 -3.08 36.05
N LEU A 249 14.03 -3.49 34.85
CA LEU A 249 15.45 -3.85 34.64
C LEU A 249 16.38 -2.64 34.81
N ARG A 250 15.97 -1.46 34.33
CA ARG A 250 16.74 -0.22 34.52
C ARG A 250 16.86 0.15 35.99
N LYS A 251 15.75 0.14 36.73
CA LYS A 251 15.77 0.42 38.19
C LYS A 251 16.66 -0.55 38.96
N ARG A 252 16.66 -1.85 38.59
CA ARG A 252 17.57 -2.85 39.19
C ARG A 252 19.05 -2.54 38.89
N LYS A 253 19.37 -2.14 37.67
CA LYS A 253 20.72 -1.76 37.27
C LYS A 253 21.21 -0.53 38.06
N ASP A 254 20.36 0.49 38.20
CA ASP A 254 20.66 1.70 38.94
C ASP A 254 20.89 1.40 40.45
N ALA A 255 20.07 0.49 41.02
CA ALA A 255 20.25 0.03 42.41
C ALA A 255 21.56 -0.76 42.63
N LEU A 256 22.03 -1.50 41.64
CA LEU A 256 23.30 -2.22 41.66
C LEU A 256 24.50 -1.30 41.42
N SER A 257 24.36 -0.23 40.65
CA SER A 257 25.40 0.76 40.38
C SER A 257 25.50 1.85 41.47
N GLY A 258 24.42 2.11 42.24
CA GLY A 258 24.37 3.07 43.35
C GLY A 258 24.90 2.53 44.66
N GLY A 259 25.30 1.26 44.77
CA GLY A 259 25.93 0.65 45.91
C GLY A 259 27.46 0.85 45.94
N GLY A 260 27.92 2.07 45.64
CA GLY A 260 29.31 2.45 45.92
C GLY A 260 29.56 2.44 47.43
N LEU A 261 30.53 1.65 47.85
CA LEU A 261 31.01 1.59 49.22
C LEU A 261 31.23 2.99 49.82
N PRO A 262 30.79 3.27 51.06
CA PRO A 262 31.18 4.48 51.75
C PRO A 262 32.69 4.36 52.00
N GLY A 263 33.45 5.33 51.44
CA GLY A 263 34.86 5.51 51.72
C GLY A 263 35.11 6.07 53.14
#